data_6bf5cb0f25615cbf2fa3b9b3b076d3a6
#
_entry.id   6bf5cb0f25615cbf2fa3b9b3b076d3a6
#
_cell.length_a   1.000
_cell.length_b   1.000
_cell.length_c   1.000
_cell.angle_alpha   90.00
_cell.angle_beta   90.00
_cell.angle_gamma   90.00
#
_symmetry.space_group_name_H-M   'P 1'
#
loop_
_entity.id
_entity.type
_entity.pdbx_description
1 polymer ?
#
loop_
_entity_poly.entity_id
_entity_poly.type
_entity_poly.pdbx_seq_one_letter_code
_entity_poly.pdbx_strand_id
1 'polypeptide(L)'
;MTKTKLTLLLPLFLAGCSMSDGELRNAYAHHYQQPAAYVEVYKQKIASMDINTLAQYAAAEDKKKMRGQPRLKIDEFITIENVQAKDNRVVYDYTLSERWLALSADKRREKQSNMNKDLIYRTCSLETVRLAQAKGLEEEHNYYRQYLDKLAFTLRTSAQICMQNGFTK
;
A
#
# COMPACT_ATOMS: atom_id res chain seq x y z
N MET A 1 6.24 14.46 -66.98
CA MET A 1 5.11 13.87 -66.19
C MET A 1 5.67 13.25 -64.98
N THR A 2 5.71 14.00 -63.86
CA THR A 2 6.28 13.58 -62.59
C THR A 2 5.12 13.15 -61.67
N LYS A 3 5.05 11.85 -61.34
CA LYS A 3 4.04 11.29 -60.44
C LYS A 3 4.48 11.51 -58.98
N THR A 4 3.86 12.46 -58.32
CA THR A 4 4.00 12.70 -56.86
C THR A 4 3.29 11.59 -56.12
N LYS A 5 4.03 10.73 -55.39
CA LYS A 5 3.48 9.75 -54.48
C LYS A 5 3.11 10.46 -53.17
N LEU A 6 1.82 10.58 -52.92
CA LEU A 6 1.28 11.08 -51.66
C LEU A 6 1.40 9.96 -50.59
N THR A 7 2.39 10.08 -49.70
CA THR A 7 2.57 9.16 -48.58
C THR A 7 1.60 9.57 -47.48
N LEU A 8 0.55 8.78 -47.30
CA LEU A 8 -0.43 8.94 -46.24
C LEU A 8 0.24 8.53 -44.89
N LEU A 9 0.65 9.50 -44.10
CA LEU A 9 1.10 9.29 -42.72
C LEU A 9 -0.12 8.97 -41.89
N LEU A 10 -0.32 7.68 -41.61
CA LEU A 10 -1.30 7.19 -40.61
C LEU A 10 -0.79 7.57 -39.20
N PRO A 11 -1.52 8.35 -38.38
CA PRO A 11 -1.11 8.57 -37.02
C PRO A 11 -1.27 7.24 -36.26
N LEU A 12 -0.15 6.67 -35.80
CA LEU A 12 -0.17 5.62 -34.78
C LEU A 12 -0.72 6.21 -33.48
N PHE A 13 -2.00 6.02 -33.25
CA PHE A 13 -2.55 6.17 -31.92
C PHE A 13 -1.93 5.07 -31.05
N LEU A 14 -0.90 5.43 -30.29
CA LEU A 14 -0.47 4.67 -29.13
C LEU A 14 -1.61 4.75 -28.10
N ALA A 15 -2.61 3.89 -28.23
CA ALA A 15 -3.54 3.59 -27.18
C ALA A 15 -2.71 2.95 -26.06
N GLY A 16 -2.27 3.79 -25.11
CA GLY A 16 -1.71 3.30 -23.87
C GLY A 16 -2.79 2.46 -23.19
N CYS A 17 -2.67 1.14 -23.28
CA CYS A 17 -3.53 0.22 -22.54
C CYS A 17 -3.28 0.48 -21.03
N SER A 18 -4.09 1.33 -20.42
CA SER A 18 -4.17 1.38 -18.96
C SER A 18 -4.77 0.06 -18.52
N MET A 19 -4.06 -0.70 -17.68
CA MET A 19 -4.59 -1.92 -17.08
C MET A 19 -5.92 -1.60 -16.37
N SER A 20 -6.91 -2.46 -16.60
CA SER A 20 -8.15 -2.41 -15.84
C SER A 20 -7.89 -2.71 -14.36
N ASP A 21 -8.78 -2.29 -13.47
CA ASP A 21 -8.66 -2.60 -12.04
C ASP A 21 -8.64 -4.11 -11.77
N GLY A 22 -9.30 -4.92 -12.60
CA GLY A 22 -9.27 -6.37 -12.50
C GLY A 22 -7.89 -6.96 -12.86
N GLU A 23 -7.30 -6.51 -13.95
CA GLU A 23 -5.95 -6.92 -14.36
C GLU A 23 -4.90 -6.49 -13.32
N LEU A 24 -5.02 -5.29 -12.80
CA LEU A 24 -4.14 -4.79 -11.76
C LEU A 24 -4.25 -5.62 -10.47
N ARG A 25 -5.47 -5.95 -10.02
CA ARG A 25 -5.67 -6.86 -8.87
C ARG A 25 -5.00 -8.21 -9.08
N ASN A 26 -5.18 -8.81 -10.25
CA ASN A 26 -4.58 -10.09 -10.58
C ASN A 26 -3.04 -10.01 -10.58
N ALA A 27 -2.47 -8.94 -11.11
CA ALA A 27 -1.03 -8.70 -11.10
C ALA A 27 -0.49 -8.60 -9.67
N TYR A 28 -1.17 -7.83 -8.79
CA TYR A 28 -0.79 -7.74 -7.38
C TYR A 28 -0.95 -9.08 -6.65
N ALA A 29 -2.07 -9.78 -6.84
CA ALA A 29 -2.30 -11.09 -6.22
C ALA A 29 -1.22 -12.10 -6.62
N HIS A 30 -0.80 -12.12 -7.88
CA HIS A 30 0.29 -12.97 -8.36
C HIS A 30 1.65 -12.55 -7.75
N HIS A 31 1.96 -11.25 -7.75
CA HIS A 31 3.22 -10.73 -7.21
C HIS A 31 3.38 -10.99 -5.71
N TYR A 32 2.30 -10.85 -4.94
CA TYR A 32 2.29 -11.01 -3.48
C TYR A 32 1.80 -12.39 -3.03
N GLN A 33 1.74 -13.36 -3.93
CA GLN A 33 1.36 -14.73 -3.58
C GLN A 33 2.29 -15.31 -2.51
N GLN A 34 1.71 -15.80 -1.43
CA GLN A 34 2.43 -16.39 -0.33
C GLN A 34 2.39 -17.92 -0.40
N PRO A 35 3.48 -18.64 -0.01
CA PRO A 35 3.46 -20.10 0.07
C PRO A 35 2.38 -20.58 1.05
N ALA A 36 1.59 -21.58 0.66
CA ALA A 36 0.49 -22.10 1.47
C ALA A 36 0.95 -22.56 2.87
N ALA A 37 2.12 -23.20 2.96
CA ALA A 37 2.69 -23.62 4.25
C ALA A 37 2.97 -22.42 5.17
N TYR A 38 3.44 -21.30 4.63
CA TYR A 38 3.66 -20.08 5.40
C TYR A 38 2.34 -19.49 5.91
N VAL A 39 1.33 -19.47 5.05
CA VAL A 39 -0.01 -18.95 5.40
C VAL A 39 -0.64 -19.81 6.51
N GLU A 40 -0.53 -21.13 6.41
CA GLU A 40 -1.06 -22.04 7.43
C GLU A 40 -0.36 -21.88 8.78
N VAL A 41 0.97 -21.79 8.80
CA VAL A 41 1.73 -21.51 10.03
C VAL A 41 1.30 -20.17 10.65
N TYR A 42 1.13 -19.13 9.83
CA TYR A 42 0.66 -17.83 10.30
C TYR A 42 -0.76 -17.92 10.89
N LYS A 43 -1.68 -18.59 10.20
CA LYS A 43 -3.06 -18.80 10.64
C LYS A 43 -3.12 -19.48 12.00
N GLN A 44 -2.36 -20.57 12.18
CA GLN A 44 -2.26 -21.27 13.46
C GLN A 44 -1.70 -20.35 14.55
N LYS A 45 -0.67 -19.56 14.24
CA LYS A 45 -0.03 -18.65 15.18
C LYS A 45 -1.00 -17.60 15.71
N ILE A 46 -1.82 -17.01 14.83
CA ILE A 46 -2.75 -15.95 15.25
C ILE A 46 -4.08 -16.48 15.79
N ALA A 47 -4.36 -17.80 15.69
CA ALA A 47 -5.66 -18.37 16.03
C ALA A 47 -6.11 -18.03 17.47
N SER A 48 -5.22 -18.18 18.43
CA SER A 48 -5.47 -17.93 19.86
C SER A 48 -5.25 -16.48 20.32
N MET A 49 -4.74 -15.61 19.43
CA MET A 49 -4.49 -14.20 19.81
C MET A 49 -5.80 -13.43 19.85
N ASP A 50 -6.03 -12.67 20.92
CA ASP A 50 -7.00 -11.58 20.90
C ASP A 50 -6.52 -10.45 19.98
N ILE A 51 -7.40 -9.49 19.70
CA ILE A 51 -7.11 -8.46 18.70
C ILE A 51 -5.96 -7.54 19.11
N ASN A 52 -5.82 -7.22 20.39
CA ASN A 52 -4.76 -6.35 20.88
C ASN A 52 -3.41 -7.05 20.83
N THR A 53 -3.36 -8.32 21.19
CA THR A 53 -2.17 -9.17 21.08
C THR A 53 -1.77 -9.32 19.62
N LEU A 54 -2.73 -9.52 18.71
CA LEU A 54 -2.49 -9.59 17.27
C LEU A 54 -1.91 -8.29 16.73
N ALA A 55 -2.45 -7.14 17.11
CA ALA A 55 -1.93 -5.84 16.70
C ALA A 55 -0.49 -5.62 17.19
N GLN A 56 -0.19 -5.97 18.44
CA GLN A 56 1.16 -5.89 19.00
C GLN A 56 2.12 -6.82 18.25
N TYR A 57 1.71 -8.06 17.99
CA TYR A 57 2.50 -9.01 17.23
C TYR A 57 2.80 -8.50 15.81
N ALA A 58 1.79 -8.05 15.09
CA ALA A 58 1.96 -7.53 13.72
C ALA A 58 2.87 -6.30 13.68
N ALA A 59 2.66 -5.34 14.60
CA ALA A 59 3.52 -4.15 14.70
C ALA A 59 4.98 -4.52 15.02
N ALA A 60 5.21 -5.49 15.90
CA ALA A 60 6.55 -5.96 16.25
C ALA A 60 7.24 -6.63 15.04
N GLU A 61 6.52 -7.46 14.27
CA GLU A 61 7.05 -8.09 13.06
C GLU A 61 7.42 -7.04 11.99
N ASP A 62 6.58 -6.02 11.79
CA ASP A 62 6.86 -4.97 10.82
C ASP A 62 7.99 -4.04 11.28
N LYS A 63 8.08 -3.76 12.58
CA LYS A 63 9.20 -2.99 13.15
C LYS A 63 10.56 -3.66 12.93
N LYS A 64 10.61 -5.00 12.91
CA LYS A 64 11.86 -5.73 12.57
C LYS A 64 12.37 -5.39 11.18
N LYS A 65 11.48 -5.04 10.24
CA LYS A 65 11.87 -4.62 8.88
C LYS A 65 12.66 -3.32 8.86
N MET A 66 12.56 -2.50 9.91
CA MET A 66 13.39 -1.30 10.10
C MET A 66 14.84 -1.64 10.50
N ARG A 67 15.17 -2.93 10.74
CA ARG A 67 16.54 -3.41 11.01
C ARG A 67 17.23 -2.68 12.18
N GLY A 68 16.47 -2.34 13.23
CA GLY A 68 16.97 -1.62 14.40
C GLY A 68 17.23 -0.13 14.17
N GLN A 69 16.96 0.40 13.00
CA GLN A 69 17.06 1.83 12.74
C GLN A 69 15.88 2.58 13.39
N PRO A 70 16.11 3.72 14.02
CA PRO A 70 15.04 4.52 14.63
C PRO A 70 14.08 5.09 13.58
N ARG A 71 14.59 5.29 12.37
CA ARG A 71 13.84 5.75 11.19
C ARG A 71 14.43 5.15 9.92
N LEU A 72 13.60 4.94 8.89
CA LEU A 72 14.02 4.33 7.64
C LEU A 72 13.49 5.13 6.45
N LYS A 73 14.39 5.63 5.61
CA LYS A 73 14.03 6.26 4.35
C LYS A 73 13.51 5.20 3.38
N ILE A 74 12.24 5.34 2.96
CA ILE A 74 11.59 4.42 2.01
C ILE A 74 11.93 4.82 0.57
N ASP A 75 11.76 6.11 0.25
CA ASP A 75 12.07 6.68 -1.06
C ASP A 75 12.48 8.16 -0.93
N GLU A 76 12.45 8.89 -2.05
CA GLU A 76 12.79 10.31 -2.06
C GLU A 76 11.73 11.21 -1.40
N PHE A 77 10.51 10.69 -1.18
CA PHE A 77 9.37 11.46 -0.68
C PHE A 77 9.02 11.17 0.77
N ILE A 78 9.28 9.93 1.25
CA ILE A 78 8.81 9.48 2.56
C ILE A 78 9.90 8.78 3.37
N THR A 79 9.85 9.02 4.68
CA THR A 79 10.64 8.31 5.69
C THR A 79 9.69 7.73 6.72
N ILE A 80 9.80 6.43 7.02
CA ILE A 80 9.08 5.83 8.14
C ILE A 80 9.78 6.21 9.44
N GLU A 81 9.00 6.73 10.37
CA GLU A 81 9.48 7.20 11.68
C GLU A 81 9.17 6.19 12.77
N ASN A 82 8.02 5.52 12.68
CA ASN A 82 7.59 4.59 13.70
C ASN A 82 6.60 3.55 13.16
N VAL A 83 6.59 2.38 13.83
CA VAL A 83 5.55 1.35 13.69
C VAL A 83 5.14 0.93 15.09
N GLN A 84 3.85 1.00 15.39
CA GLN A 84 3.33 0.67 16.71
C GLN A 84 1.93 0.06 16.65
N ALA A 85 1.55 -0.67 17.69
CA ALA A 85 0.17 -1.10 17.89
C ALA A 85 -0.62 -0.03 18.64
N LYS A 86 -1.85 0.20 18.23
CA LYS A 86 -2.82 1.06 18.91
C LYS A 86 -4.20 0.46 18.78
N ASP A 87 -4.77 -0.01 19.90
CA ASP A 87 -6.02 -0.74 19.89
C ASP A 87 -5.96 -1.95 18.92
N ASN A 88 -6.92 -2.06 18.01
CA ASN A 88 -6.94 -3.08 16.95
C ASN A 88 -6.16 -2.71 15.69
N ARG A 89 -5.23 -1.76 15.76
CA ARG A 89 -4.52 -1.25 14.58
C ARG A 89 -3.01 -1.39 14.67
N VAL A 90 -2.39 -1.62 13.53
CA VAL A 90 -0.98 -1.31 13.31
C VAL A 90 -0.90 0.09 12.73
N VAL A 91 -0.21 0.99 13.42
CA VAL A 91 -0.06 2.39 13.03
C VAL A 91 1.37 2.61 12.54
N TYR A 92 1.48 3.14 11.32
CA TYR A 92 2.72 3.54 10.70
C TYR A 92 2.76 5.05 10.58
N ASP A 93 3.78 5.66 11.13
CA ASP A 93 3.99 7.10 11.05
C ASP A 93 5.12 7.43 10.08
N TYR A 94 4.87 8.36 9.16
CA TYR A 94 5.81 8.77 8.11
C TYR A 94 6.00 10.27 8.11
N THR A 95 7.21 10.73 7.80
CA THR A 95 7.49 12.12 7.46
C THR A 95 7.62 12.31 5.95
N LEU A 96 6.94 13.34 5.44
CA LEU A 96 7.03 13.80 4.06
C LEU A 96 8.28 14.68 3.89
N SER A 97 9.05 14.41 2.84
CA SER A 97 10.27 15.17 2.54
C SER A 97 9.99 16.55 1.95
N GLU A 98 11.00 17.40 1.91
CA GLU A 98 10.95 18.69 1.20
C GLU A 98 10.61 18.51 -0.28
N ARG A 99 11.03 17.41 -0.91
CA ARG A 99 10.66 17.10 -2.30
C ARG A 99 9.15 16.91 -2.47
N TRP A 100 8.50 16.23 -1.51
CA TRP A 100 7.04 16.13 -1.50
C TRP A 100 6.40 17.49 -1.33
N LEU A 101 6.89 18.30 -0.39
CA LEU A 101 6.33 19.63 -0.10
C LEU A 101 6.47 20.59 -1.28
N ALA A 102 7.53 20.46 -2.08
CA ALA A 102 7.78 21.24 -3.29
C ALA A 102 6.88 20.88 -4.49
N LEU A 103 6.18 19.74 -4.45
CA LEU A 103 5.25 19.35 -5.53
C LEU A 103 4.06 20.32 -5.58
N SER A 104 3.51 20.53 -6.78
CA SER A 104 2.22 21.24 -6.93
C SER A 104 1.08 20.49 -6.21
N ALA A 105 0.01 21.20 -5.88
CA ALA A 105 -1.15 20.60 -5.21
C ALA A 105 -1.74 19.44 -6.02
N ASP A 106 -1.79 19.54 -7.35
CA ASP A 106 -2.31 18.49 -8.24
C ASP A 106 -1.43 17.25 -8.20
N LYS A 107 -0.12 17.43 -8.32
CA LYS A 107 0.83 16.30 -8.22
C LYS A 107 0.81 15.63 -6.87
N ARG A 108 0.62 16.37 -5.78
CA ARG A 108 0.44 15.77 -4.45
C ARG A 108 -0.83 14.92 -4.37
N ARG A 109 -1.96 15.41 -4.91
CA ARG A 109 -3.22 14.66 -4.95
C ARG A 109 -3.09 13.38 -5.77
N GLU A 110 -2.49 13.47 -6.94
CA GLU A 110 -2.22 12.31 -7.81
C GLU A 110 -1.37 11.27 -7.09
N LYS A 111 -0.24 11.67 -6.50
CA LYS A 111 0.64 10.76 -5.75
C LYS A 111 -0.07 10.14 -4.54
N GLN A 112 -0.84 10.91 -3.78
CA GLN A 112 -1.61 10.40 -2.65
C GLN A 112 -2.64 9.36 -3.11
N SER A 113 -3.33 9.60 -4.23
CA SER A 113 -4.25 8.64 -4.82
C SER A 113 -3.54 7.34 -5.22
N ASN A 114 -2.38 7.45 -5.86
CA ASN A 114 -1.57 6.30 -6.26
C ASN A 114 -1.05 5.52 -5.03
N MET A 115 -0.60 6.23 -3.99
CA MET A 115 -0.17 5.62 -2.73
C MET A 115 -1.32 4.85 -2.05
N ASN A 116 -2.53 5.44 -2.05
CA ASN A 116 -3.71 4.77 -1.50
C ASN A 116 -4.07 3.50 -2.28
N LYS A 117 -4.05 3.59 -3.60
CA LYS A 117 -4.32 2.44 -4.48
C LYS A 117 -3.27 1.34 -4.28
N ASP A 118 -1.98 1.68 -4.30
CA ASP A 118 -0.89 0.73 -4.05
C ASP A 118 -1.02 0.07 -2.67
N LEU A 119 -1.26 0.86 -1.61
CA LEU A 119 -1.44 0.34 -0.27
C LEU A 119 -2.57 -0.70 -0.21
N ILE A 120 -3.75 -0.37 -0.73
CA ILE A 120 -4.90 -1.27 -0.75
C ILE A 120 -4.58 -2.55 -1.53
N TYR A 121 -4.07 -2.41 -2.76
CA TYR A 121 -3.82 -3.55 -3.63
C TYR A 121 -2.75 -4.49 -3.07
N ARG A 122 -1.66 -3.94 -2.54
CA ARG A 122 -0.59 -4.71 -1.90
C ARG A 122 -1.09 -5.41 -0.64
N THR A 123 -1.70 -4.68 0.28
CA THR A 123 -2.16 -5.20 1.57
C THR A 123 -3.24 -6.27 1.37
N CYS A 124 -4.23 -6.00 0.52
CA CYS A 124 -5.33 -6.93 0.27
C CYS A 124 -4.92 -8.16 -0.57
N SER A 125 -3.77 -8.13 -1.23
CA SER A 125 -3.22 -9.30 -1.93
C SER A 125 -2.50 -10.28 -1.00
N LEU A 126 -2.10 -9.85 0.21
CA LEU A 126 -1.42 -10.69 1.18
C LEU A 126 -2.45 -11.51 1.99
N GLU A 127 -2.44 -12.84 1.82
CA GLU A 127 -3.39 -13.72 2.51
C GLU A 127 -3.25 -13.66 4.03
N THR A 128 -2.03 -13.58 4.55
CA THR A 128 -1.78 -13.42 5.99
C THR A 128 -2.39 -12.12 6.54
N VAL A 129 -2.35 -11.04 5.77
CA VAL A 129 -2.99 -9.77 6.18
C VAL A 129 -4.50 -9.90 6.19
N ARG A 130 -5.11 -10.54 5.16
CA ARG A 130 -6.55 -10.79 5.14
C ARG A 130 -7.01 -11.67 6.31
N LEU A 131 -6.22 -12.68 6.70
CA LEU A 131 -6.49 -13.50 7.90
C LEU A 131 -6.50 -12.66 9.18
N ALA A 132 -5.56 -11.74 9.32
CA ALA A 132 -5.50 -10.82 10.45
C ALA A 132 -6.67 -9.82 10.43
N GLN A 133 -7.00 -9.27 9.26
CA GLN A 133 -8.13 -8.37 9.05
C GLN A 133 -9.48 -9.06 9.32
N ALA A 134 -9.61 -10.35 9.02
CA ALA A 134 -10.80 -11.13 9.36
C ALA A 134 -11.03 -11.25 10.89
N LYS A 135 -9.97 -11.08 11.69
CA LYS A 135 -10.03 -10.96 13.16
C LYS A 135 -10.26 -9.53 13.65
N GLY A 136 -10.37 -8.55 12.74
CA GLY A 136 -10.62 -7.15 13.06
C GLY A 136 -9.35 -6.27 13.08
N LEU A 137 -8.18 -6.77 12.65
CA LEU A 137 -6.98 -5.94 12.53
C LEU A 137 -7.16 -4.93 11.40
N GLU A 138 -6.71 -3.70 11.65
CA GLU A 138 -6.65 -2.63 10.66
C GLU A 138 -5.22 -2.10 10.54
N GLU A 139 -4.92 -1.44 9.42
CA GLU A 139 -3.69 -0.67 9.26
C GLU A 139 -4.02 0.81 9.09
N GLU A 140 -3.24 1.66 9.73
CA GLU A 140 -3.35 3.12 9.64
C GLU A 140 -1.97 3.70 9.32
N HIS A 141 -1.89 4.46 8.24
CA HIS A 141 -0.66 5.08 7.73
C HIS A 141 -0.81 6.59 7.79
N ASN A 142 -0.13 7.23 8.74
CA ASN A 142 -0.16 8.66 9.00
C ASN A 142 1.03 9.35 8.35
N TYR A 143 0.76 10.32 7.50
CA TYR A 143 1.79 11.09 6.80
C TYR A 143 1.84 12.51 7.34
N TYR A 144 3.00 12.88 7.90
CA TYR A 144 3.22 14.17 8.54
C TYR A 144 4.10 15.06 7.68
N ARG A 145 3.80 16.38 7.65
CA ARG A 145 4.73 17.40 7.14
C ARG A 145 5.84 17.66 8.13
N GLN A 146 5.51 17.58 9.42
CA GLN A 146 6.39 17.62 10.55
C GLN A 146 5.93 16.55 11.53
N TYR A 147 6.83 15.62 11.88
CA TYR A 147 6.49 14.44 12.65
C TYR A 147 5.81 14.79 13.98
N LEU A 148 4.67 14.14 14.23
CA LEU A 148 3.74 14.30 15.34
C LEU A 148 3.08 15.67 15.49
N ASP A 149 3.45 16.68 14.68
CA ASP A 149 2.88 18.03 14.80
C ASP A 149 1.90 18.35 13.67
N LYS A 150 2.25 18.10 12.42
CA LYS A 150 1.45 18.50 11.26
C LYS A 150 1.06 17.29 10.40
N LEU A 151 -0.01 16.61 10.78
CA LEU A 151 -0.61 15.55 9.96
C LEU A 151 -1.08 16.13 8.62
N ALA A 152 -0.64 15.53 7.53
CA ALA A 152 -1.04 15.91 6.17
C ALA A 152 -2.24 15.08 5.69
N PHE A 153 -2.16 13.78 5.85
CA PHE A 153 -3.24 12.84 5.51
C PHE A 153 -3.01 11.48 6.17
N THR A 154 -4.07 10.68 6.20
CA THR A 154 -4.03 9.28 6.66
C THR A 154 -4.58 8.37 5.57
N LEU A 155 -3.93 7.22 5.36
CA LEU A 155 -4.42 6.11 4.54
C LEU A 155 -4.73 4.92 5.45
N ARG A 156 -5.73 4.11 5.07
CA ARG A 156 -6.15 2.95 5.88
C ARG A 156 -6.42 1.74 5.03
N THR A 157 -6.22 0.56 5.64
CA THR A 157 -6.71 -0.71 5.11
C THR A 157 -7.42 -1.52 6.19
N SER A 158 -8.43 -2.27 5.77
CA SER A 158 -9.22 -3.15 6.61
C SER A 158 -9.90 -4.21 5.75
N ALA A 159 -10.50 -5.23 6.36
CA ALA A 159 -11.30 -6.22 5.65
C ALA A 159 -12.40 -5.58 4.78
N GLN A 160 -13.08 -4.54 5.29
CA GLN A 160 -14.12 -3.83 4.57
C GLN A 160 -13.55 -3.09 3.34
N ILE A 161 -12.42 -2.40 3.47
CA ILE A 161 -11.77 -1.69 2.36
C ILE A 161 -11.31 -2.69 1.29
N CYS A 162 -10.76 -3.84 1.68
CA CYS A 162 -10.38 -4.90 0.76
C CYS A 162 -11.60 -5.41 -0.05
N MET A 163 -12.72 -5.69 0.62
CA MET A 163 -13.96 -6.12 -0.06
C MET A 163 -14.50 -5.07 -1.02
N GLN A 164 -14.51 -3.79 -0.64
CA GLN A 164 -14.96 -2.68 -1.50
C GLN A 164 -14.11 -2.52 -2.76
N ASN A 165 -12.84 -2.94 -2.69
CA ASN A 165 -11.91 -2.91 -3.83
C ASN A 165 -11.85 -4.26 -4.60
N GLY A 166 -12.79 -5.17 -4.35
CA GLY A 166 -12.95 -6.41 -5.10
C GLY A 166 -11.99 -7.53 -4.70
N PHE A 167 -11.36 -7.43 -3.53
CA PHE A 167 -10.59 -8.52 -2.93
C PHE A 167 -11.54 -9.37 -2.06
N THR A 168 -12.23 -10.30 -2.69
CA THR A 168 -13.04 -11.32 -2.00
C THR A 168 -12.16 -12.49 -1.56
N LYS A 169 -12.67 -13.26 -0.57
CA LYS A 169 -11.99 -14.44 0.00
C LYS A 169 -11.57 -15.45 -1.06
#